data_8c4089657d4af4861ca130358d4f30a1
#
_entry.id   8c4089657d4af4861ca130358d4f30a1
#
_cell.length_a   1.000
_cell.length_b   1.000
_cell.length_c   1.000
_cell.angle_alpha   90.00
_cell.angle_beta   90.00
_cell.angle_gamma   90.00
#
_symmetry.space_group_name_H-M   'P 1'
#
loop_
_entity.id
_entity.type
_entity.pdbx_description
1 polymer ?
#
loop_
_entity_poly.entity_id
_entity_poly.type
_entity_poly.pdbx_seq_one_letter_code
_entity_poly.pdbx_strand_id
1 'polypeptide(L)'
;LMYGGNSAQYFSGYDVLNTDAVDGITAAFYPFRYAAVPITINYTEEMENRKSDSAMKLLAAKTEQAMLTLRDQINSSIYSAQTGKAPLGFQDIIADAPGTTPTTLGGVTVASNTWWKNKANNATADTSFKTIVNTNFYEGMVRLSTTWNDVSEGNEQPTNIFTTNSIYADYEEIFEGTGYQRLSSKDSPGVDGRLPSFRGIPVQY
;
A
#
# COMPACT_ATOMS: atom_id res chain seq x y z
N LEU A 1 -4.73 -8.59 -18.07
CA LEU A 1 -5.14 -7.19 -17.91
C LEU A 1 -5.81 -6.71 -19.18
N MET A 2 -6.97 -6.09 -19.05
CA MET A 2 -7.73 -5.48 -20.14
C MET A 2 -7.64 -3.97 -19.98
N TYR A 3 -7.08 -3.27 -20.96
CA TYR A 3 -6.77 -1.83 -20.86
C TYR A 3 -7.37 -1.00 -21.99
N GLY A 4 -7.93 -1.63 -23.00
CA GLY A 4 -8.57 -0.95 -24.10
C GLY A 4 -9.87 -1.65 -24.49
N GLY A 5 -10.83 -0.88 -24.96
CA GLY A 5 -12.04 -1.39 -25.58
C GLY A 5 -11.84 -1.54 -27.08
N ASN A 6 -12.71 -2.32 -27.70
CA ASN A 6 -12.81 -2.34 -29.15
C ASN A 6 -13.25 -0.97 -29.67
N SER A 7 -12.96 -0.68 -30.94
CA SER A 7 -13.43 0.54 -31.58
C SER A 7 -14.96 0.54 -31.61
N ALA A 8 -15.56 1.48 -30.87
CA ALA A 8 -17.00 1.71 -30.92
C ALA A 8 -17.28 2.99 -31.71
N GLN A 9 -18.20 2.94 -32.65
CA GLN A 9 -18.54 4.08 -33.47
C GLN A 9 -20.04 4.14 -33.73
N TYR A 10 -20.55 5.36 -33.85
CA TYR A 10 -21.91 5.59 -34.35
C TYR A 10 -21.87 5.61 -35.89
N PHE A 11 -22.81 5.01 -36.52
CA PHE A 11 -22.91 4.98 -37.99
C PHE A 11 -24.31 5.36 -38.44
N SER A 12 -24.41 5.86 -39.67
CA SER A 12 -25.67 6.19 -40.33
C SER A 12 -25.63 5.70 -41.78
N GLY A 13 -26.61 4.88 -42.15
CA GLY A 13 -26.79 4.45 -43.52
C GLY A 13 -25.61 3.67 -44.12
N TYR A 14 -24.91 4.30 -45.04
CA TYR A 14 -23.81 3.69 -45.81
C TYR A 14 -22.40 4.00 -45.26
N ASP A 15 -22.28 4.41 -44.02
CA ASP A 15 -20.97 4.70 -43.42
C ASP A 15 -20.08 3.43 -43.35
N VAL A 16 -18.81 3.60 -43.62
CA VAL A 16 -17.84 2.52 -43.52
C VAL A 16 -17.46 2.34 -42.05
N LEU A 17 -17.69 1.15 -41.52
CA LEU A 17 -17.29 0.80 -40.16
C LEU A 17 -15.78 0.56 -40.07
N ASN A 18 -15.13 1.08 -39.05
CA ASN A 18 -13.74 0.74 -38.74
C ASN A 18 -13.68 -0.69 -38.20
N THR A 19 -12.98 -1.56 -38.91
CA THR A 19 -12.81 -2.97 -38.57
C THR A 19 -11.37 -3.29 -38.15
N ASP A 20 -10.55 -2.27 -37.86
CA ASP A 20 -9.16 -2.47 -37.43
C ASP A 20 -9.11 -3.22 -36.09
N ALA A 21 -8.22 -4.19 -36.01
CA ALA A 21 -7.98 -4.94 -34.79
C ALA A 21 -7.35 -4.02 -33.72
N VAL A 22 -7.95 -3.97 -32.54
CA VAL A 22 -7.43 -3.23 -31.40
C VAL A 22 -6.84 -4.23 -30.40
N ASP A 23 -5.55 -4.09 -30.08
CA ASP A 23 -4.92 -4.85 -29.01
C ASP A 23 -5.19 -4.15 -27.67
N GLY A 24 -6.08 -4.73 -26.88
CA GLY A 24 -6.51 -4.20 -25.60
C GLY A 24 -6.25 -5.14 -24.43
N ILE A 25 -5.48 -6.22 -24.62
CA ILE A 25 -5.25 -7.24 -23.58
C ILE A 25 -3.74 -7.45 -23.41
N THR A 26 -3.27 -7.36 -22.18
CA THR A 26 -1.87 -7.68 -21.83
C THR A 26 -1.82 -8.49 -20.53
N ALA A 27 -0.65 -9.04 -20.21
CA ALA A 27 -0.42 -9.80 -18.99
C ALA A 27 0.77 -9.22 -18.22
N ALA A 28 0.63 -9.12 -16.90
CA ALA A 28 1.74 -8.79 -16.01
C ALA A 28 2.29 -10.09 -15.38
N PHE A 29 3.60 -10.21 -15.33
CA PHE A 29 4.29 -11.38 -14.81
C PHE A 29 5.17 -11.00 -13.63
N TYR A 30 5.01 -11.74 -12.53
CA TYR A 30 5.82 -11.58 -11.33
C TYR A 30 6.47 -12.92 -10.98
N PRO A 31 7.81 -12.96 -10.79
CA PRO A 31 8.49 -14.19 -10.38
C PRO A 31 8.19 -14.51 -8.92
N PHE A 32 8.01 -15.80 -8.63
CA PHE A 32 7.93 -16.26 -7.24
C PHE A 32 9.25 -16.02 -6.51
N ARG A 33 9.16 -15.65 -5.25
CA ARG A 33 10.30 -15.45 -4.35
C ARG A 33 10.13 -16.33 -3.12
N TYR A 34 11.24 -16.82 -2.61
CA TYR A 34 11.26 -17.73 -1.47
C TYR A 34 12.07 -17.11 -0.34
N ALA A 35 11.57 -17.26 0.88
CA ALA A 35 12.26 -16.86 2.09
C ALA A 35 12.55 -18.09 2.93
N ALA A 36 13.74 -18.16 3.53
CA ALA A 36 14.13 -19.24 4.42
C ALA A 36 14.99 -18.69 5.56
N VAL A 37 14.77 -19.20 6.76
CA VAL A 37 15.61 -18.91 7.94
C VAL A 37 16.23 -20.21 8.40
N PRO A 38 17.56 -20.37 8.36
CA PRO A 38 18.23 -21.55 8.86
C PRO A 38 18.23 -21.57 10.39
N ILE A 39 17.96 -22.73 10.97
CA ILE A 39 18.10 -22.97 12.41
C ILE A 39 19.42 -23.72 12.61
N THR A 40 20.38 -23.06 13.25
CA THR A 40 21.69 -23.67 13.55
C THR A 40 21.87 -23.78 15.05
N ILE A 41 22.38 -24.92 15.51
CA ILE A 41 22.77 -25.18 16.90
C ILE A 41 24.27 -25.43 16.91
N ASN A 42 25.00 -24.72 17.74
CA ASN A 42 26.44 -24.93 17.89
C ASN A 42 26.67 -26.17 18.77
N TYR A 43 27.73 -26.94 18.47
CA TYR A 43 28.12 -28.11 19.21
C TYR A 43 28.33 -27.83 20.72
N THR A 44 28.92 -26.70 21.07
CA THR A 44 29.06 -26.26 22.48
C THR A 44 27.73 -26.05 23.17
N GLU A 45 26.76 -25.44 22.53
CA GLU A 45 25.39 -25.26 23.05
C GLU A 45 24.70 -26.61 23.26
N GLU A 46 24.92 -27.56 22.35
CA GLU A 46 24.38 -28.93 22.45
C GLU A 46 25.01 -29.67 23.62
N MET A 47 26.32 -29.53 23.84
CA MET A 47 27.05 -30.15 24.94
C MET A 47 26.63 -29.60 26.31
N GLU A 48 26.43 -28.30 26.42
CA GLU A 48 25.99 -27.64 27.67
C GLU A 48 24.53 -28.02 28.00
N ASN A 49 23.71 -28.22 26.98
CA ASN A 49 22.28 -28.57 27.12
C ASN A 49 22.00 -30.08 26.97
N ARG A 50 22.94 -30.95 27.30
CA ARG A 50 22.87 -32.39 27.10
C ARG A 50 21.76 -33.10 27.87
N LYS A 51 21.14 -32.47 28.86
CA LYS A 51 19.96 -33.03 29.53
C LYS A 51 18.77 -32.92 28.58
N SER A 52 18.07 -34.00 28.33
CA SER A 52 17.01 -34.12 27.30
C SER A 52 15.95 -33.02 27.36
N ASP A 53 15.61 -32.55 28.53
CA ASP A 53 14.64 -31.46 28.76
C ASP A 53 15.16 -30.09 28.29
N SER A 54 16.47 -29.85 28.47
CA SER A 54 17.12 -28.59 28.06
C SER A 54 17.30 -28.52 26.54
N ALA A 55 17.65 -29.62 25.89
CA ALA A 55 17.83 -29.68 24.45
C ALA A 55 16.52 -29.44 23.69
N MET A 56 15.41 -30.01 24.18
CA MET A 56 14.09 -29.77 23.61
C MET A 56 13.65 -28.30 23.78
N LYS A 57 13.94 -27.69 24.92
CA LYS A 57 13.65 -26.26 25.14
C LYS A 57 14.50 -25.33 24.26
N LEU A 58 15.78 -25.66 24.06
CA LEU A 58 16.67 -24.88 23.19
C LEU A 58 16.20 -24.93 21.73
N LEU A 59 15.85 -26.11 21.22
CA LEU A 59 15.33 -26.25 19.86
C LEU A 59 14.00 -25.49 19.69
N ALA A 60 13.09 -25.58 20.65
CA ALA A 60 11.84 -24.88 20.65
C ALA A 60 12.05 -23.36 20.63
N ALA A 61 12.94 -22.83 21.47
CA ALA A 61 13.28 -21.42 21.51
C ALA A 61 13.92 -20.93 20.20
N LYS A 62 14.83 -21.69 19.61
CA LYS A 62 15.44 -21.35 18.31
C LYS A 62 14.44 -21.42 17.16
N THR A 63 13.48 -22.34 17.22
CA THR A 63 12.39 -22.42 16.24
C THR A 63 11.48 -21.21 16.35
N GLU A 64 11.12 -20.80 17.55
CA GLU A 64 10.32 -19.60 17.78
C GLU A 64 11.05 -18.34 17.30
N GLN A 65 12.33 -18.20 17.61
CA GLN A 65 13.19 -17.11 17.11
C GLN A 65 13.24 -17.08 15.58
N ALA A 66 13.39 -18.23 14.92
CA ALA A 66 13.40 -18.33 13.47
C ALA A 66 12.04 -17.90 12.86
N MET A 67 10.93 -18.30 13.49
CA MET A 67 9.60 -17.88 13.06
C MET A 67 9.38 -16.35 13.20
N LEU A 68 9.82 -15.76 14.30
CA LEU A 68 9.77 -14.31 14.49
C LEU A 68 10.64 -13.60 13.44
N THR A 69 11.88 -14.04 13.25
CA THR A 69 12.78 -13.49 12.25
C THR A 69 12.20 -13.56 10.84
N LEU A 70 11.59 -14.70 10.46
CA LEU A 70 10.95 -14.86 9.16
C LEU A 70 9.77 -13.91 9.00
N ARG A 71 8.96 -13.74 10.04
CA ARG A 71 7.82 -12.83 10.05
C ARG A 71 8.27 -11.38 9.92
N ASP A 72 9.30 -10.97 10.64
CA ASP A 72 9.88 -9.63 10.56
C ASP A 72 10.49 -9.36 9.19
N GLN A 73 11.19 -10.35 8.62
CA GLN A 73 11.78 -10.24 7.27
C GLN A 73 10.70 -10.06 6.20
N ILE A 74 9.61 -10.83 6.26
CA ILE A 74 8.50 -10.70 5.34
C ILE A 74 7.82 -9.34 5.51
N ASN A 75 7.54 -8.94 6.75
CA ASN A 75 6.94 -7.66 7.04
C ASN A 75 7.79 -6.49 6.53
N SER A 76 9.09 -6.50 6.82
CA SER A 76 10.03 -5.50 6.31
C SER A 76 10.07 -5.45 4.77
N SER A 77 10.04 -6.60 4.10
CA SER A 77 10.09 -6.67 2.63
C SER A 77 8.83 -6.14 1.96
N ILE A 78 7.67 -6.17 2.63
CA ILE A 78 6.43 -5.61 2.10
C ILE A 78 6.51 -4.07 2.00
N TYR A 79 7.14 -3.43 3.00
CA TYR A 79 7.19 -1.97 3.09
C TYR A 79 8.46 -1.34 2.49
N SER A 80 9.48 -2.12 2.14
CA SER A 80 10.73 -1.62 1.55
C SER A 80 10.77 -1.83 0.03
N ALA A 81 11.70 -1.13 -0.62
CA ALA A 81 12.02 -1.41 -2.02
C ALA A 81 12.72 -2.76 -2.17
N GLN A 82 12.51 -3.41 -3.31
CA GLN A 82 13.10 -4.70 -3.60
C GLN A 82 14.63 -4.63 -3.63
N THR A 83 15.27 -5.47 -2.85
CA THR A 83 16.71 -5.66 -2.87
C THR A 83 17.05 -7.12 -3.23
N GLY A 84 17.86 -7.29 -4.25
CA GLY A 84 18.32 -8.62 -4.69
C GLY A 84 17.19 -9.60 -5.01
N LYS A 85 17.05 -10.64 -4.21
CA LYS A 85 16.03 -11.69 -4.39
C LYS A 85 14.76 -11.49 -3.55
N ALA A 86 14.62 -10.36 -2.86
CA ALA A 86 13.42 -10.05 -2.09
C ALA A 86 12.18 -9.93 -3.01
N PRO A 87 10.97 -10.11 -2.50
CA PRO A 87 9.74 -9.81 -3.24
C PRO A 87 9.62 -8.30 -3.52
N LEU A 88 8.79 -7.92 -4.46
CA LEU A 88 8.41 -6.52 -4.69
C LEU A 88 7.67 -5.99 -3.47
N GLY A 89 8.13 -4.85 -2.95
CA GLY A 89 7.48 -4.14 -1.87
C GLY A 89 6.56 -3.01 -2.35
N PHE A 90 5.87 -2.38 -1.42
CA PHE A 90 5.00 -1.25 -1.75
C PHE A 90 5.76 -0.07 -2.37
N GLN A 91 7.02 0.16 -1.98
CA GLN A 91 7.83 1.24 -2.56
C GLN A 91 8.18 1.03 -4.03
N ASP A 92 8.15 -0.21 -4.53
CA ASP A 92 8.36 -0.50 -5.94
C ASP A 92 7.08 -0.36 -6.77
N ILE A 93 5.91 -0.52 -6.12
CA ILE A 93 4.61 -0.52 -6.79
C ILE A 93 3.99 0.88 -6.73
N ILE A 94 4.09 1.53 -5.58
CA ILE A 94 3.50 2.85 -5.31
C ILE A 94 4.61 3.89 -5.36
N ALA A 95 4.62 4.69 -6.41
CA ALA A 95 5.64 5.70 -6.65
C ALA A 95 5.08 7.11 -6.44
N ASP A 96 5.93 8.00 -5.92
CA ASP A 96 5.62 9.43 -5.81
C ASP A 96 5.54 10.11 -7.18
N ALA A 97 6.34 9.63 -8.14
CA ALA A 97 6.33 10.11 -9.52
C ALA A 97 6.01 8.95 -10.48
N PRO A 98 4.72 8.56 -10.60
CA PRO A 98 4.33 7.41 -11.41
C PRO A 98 4.69 7.61 -12.88
N GLY A 99 5.35 6.60 -13.45
CA GLY A 99 5.85 6.62 -14.83
C GLY A 99 7.32 7.03 -14.97
N THR A 100 7.94 7.56 -13.92
CA THR A 100 9.39 7.82 -13.86
C THR A 100 10.10 6.70 -13.10
N THR A 101 9.54 6.30 -11.98
CA THR A 101 10.01 5.17 -11.16
C THR A 101 8.80 4.51 -10.52
N PRO A 102 8.55 3.20 -10.71
CA PRO A 102 9.26 2.30 -11.63
C PRO A 102 8.92 2.57 -13.10
N THR A 103 9.88 2.32 -13.99
CA THR A 103 9.65 2.42 -15.45
C THR A 103 8.84 1.25 -16.00
N THR A 104 9.00 0.07 -15.38
CA THR A 104 8.27 -1.17 -15.73
C THR A 104 7.79 -1.87 -14.47
N LEU A 105 6.56 -2.35 -14.49
CA LEU A 105 5.97 -3.13 -13.42
C LEU A 105 5.32 -4.40 -14.01
N GLY A 106 5.78 -5.57 -13.56
CA GLY A 106 5.32 -6.85 -14.11
C GLY A 106 5.60 -7.03 -15.61
N GLY A 107 6.66 -6.39 -16.15
CA GLY A 107 6.98 -6.41 -17.58
C GLY A 107 6.21 -5.38 -18.42
N VAL A 108 5.24 -4.68 -17.84
CA VAL A 108 4.47 -3.62 -18.51
C VAL A 108 5.12 -2.26 -18.27
N THR A 109 5.36 -1.48 -19.32
CA THR A 109 5.95 -0.15 -19.23
C THR A 109 4.95 0.83 -18.62
N VAL A 110 5.23 1.32 -17.42
CA VAL A 110 4.33 2.20 -16.65
C VAL A 110 4.20 3.57 -17.31
N ALA A 111 5.27 4.11 -17.89
CA ALA A 111 5.28 5.41 -18.56
C ALA A 111 4.31 5.49 -19.74
N SER A 112 4.23 4.43 -20.55
CA SER A 112 3.38 4.36 -21.73
C SER A 112 1.94 3.93 -21.42
N ASN A 113 1.72 3.27 -20.27
CA ASN A 113 0.43 2.71 -19.90
C ASN A 113 -0.13 3.41 -18.67
N THR A 114 -0.82 4.52 -18.88
CA THR A 114 -1.35 5.37 -17.81
C THR A 114 -2.36 4.67 -16.90
N TRP A 115 -3.01 3.64 -17.40
CA TRP A 115 -3.95 2.78 -16.67
C TRP A 115 -3.25 1.79 -15.71
N TRP A 116 -1.92 1.58 -15.87
CA TRP A 116 -1.11 0.65 -15.08
C TRP A 116 -0.24 1.35 -14.03
N LYS A 117 -0.50 2.59 -13.71
CA LYS A 117 0.25 3.34 -12.71
C LYS A 117 -0.63 3.76 -11.53
N ASN A 118 -0.01 3.86 -10.36
CA ASN A 118 -0.69 4.42 -9.19
C ASN A 118 -1.07 5.88 -9.42
N LYS A 119 -2.07 6.35 -8.70
CA LYS A 119 -2.38 7.77 -8.59
C LYS A 119 -1.49 8.37 -7.51
N ALA A 120 -0.85 9.49 -7.79
CA ALA A 120 -0.06 10.24 -6.83
C ALA A 120 -0.53 11.70 -6.81
N ASN A 121 -0.76 12.21 -5.62
CA ASN A 121 -1.10 13.60 -5.38
C ASN A 121 -0.02 14.22 -4.49
N ASN A 122 1.12 14.52 -5.12
CA ASN A 122 2.29 15.02 -4.42
C ASN A 122 2.11 16.49 -4.03
N ALA A 123 2.61 16.83 -2.84
CA ALA A 123 2.77 18.22 -2.47
C ALA A 123 3.76 18.90 -3.40
N THR A 124 3.41 20.06 -3.90
CA THR A 124 4.40 21.05 -4.30
C THR A 124 5.19 21.39 -3.03
N ALA A 125 6.52 21.36 -3.10
CA ALA A 125 7.45 21.45 -1.98
C ALA A 125 6.96 22.21 -0.73
N ASP A 126 7.24 21.66 0.45
CA ASP A 126 7.09 22.28 1.78
C ASP A 126 5.68 22.47 2.36
N THR A 127 4.64 21.83 1.86
CA THR A 127 3.34 21.88 2.53
C THR A 127 3.16 20.73 3.51
N SER A 128 3.16 21.06 4.81
CA SER A 128 2.80 20.14 5.89
C SER A 128 1.33 19.72 5.78
N PHE A 129 1.00 18.55 6.31
CA PHE A 129 -0.39 18.07 6.40
C PHE A 129 -1.32 19.11 7.05
N LYS A 130 -0.82 19.86 8.02
CA LYS A 130 -1.53 20.94 8.75
C LYS A 130 -1.50 22.30 8.09
N THR A 131 -0.90 22.47 6.91
CA THR A 131 -0.89 23.77 6.21
C THR A 131 -2.31 24.17 5.82
N ILE A 132 -2.71 25.38 6.20
CA ILE A 132 -4.03 25.93 5.85
C ILE A 132 -3.96 26.50 4.44
N VAL A 133 -4.68 25.93 3.49
CA VAL A 133 -4.67 26.33 2.07
C VAL A 133 -5.72 27.36 1.77
N ASN A 134 -6.85 27.31 2.41
CA ASN A 134 -7.94 28.30 2.34
C ASN A 134 -8.51 28.43 3.75
N THR A 135 -9.08 29.54 4.06
CA THR A 135 -9.53 30.02 5.38
C THR A 135 -10.02 28.94 6.37
N ASN A 136 -10.35 27.72 5.91
CA ASN A 136 -10.92 26.65 6.73
C ASN A 136 -10.47 25.22 6.37
N PHE A 137 -9.51 25.03 5.45
CA PHE A 137 -9.14 23.68 5.02
C PHE A 137 -7.64 23.42 5.14
N TYR A 138 -7.32 22.30 5.76
CA TYR A 138 -5.96 21.79 5.86
C TYR A 138 -5.57 21.08 4.55
N GLU A 139 -4.35 21.32 4.07
CA GLU A 139 -3.81 20.76 2.83
C GLU A 139 -3.91 19.23 2.81
N GLY A 140 -3.55 18.58 3.92
CA GLY A 140 -3.61 17.12 4.03
C GLY A 140 -5.02 16.55 3.83
N MET A 141 -6.04 17.22 4.35
CA MET A 141 -7.43 16.80 4.18
C MET A 141 -7.94 16.99 2.75
N VAL A 142 -7.54 18.09 2.10
CA VAL A 142 -7.87 18.34 0.71
C VAL A 142 -7.23 17.28 -0.18
N ARG A 143 -5.94 16.98 0.05
CA ARG A 143 -5.21 15.95 -0.70
C ARG A 143 -5.80 14.57 -0.50
N LEU A 144 -6.10 14.21 0.75
CA LEU A 144 -6.74 12.92 1.05
C LEU A 144 -8.06 12.77 0.31
N SER A 145 -8.88 13.82 0.29
CA SER A 145 -10.14 13.84 -0.47
C SER A 145 -9.94 13.75 -1.97
N THR A 146 -8.95 14.46 -2.52
CA THR A 146 -8.63 14.43 -3.95
C THR A 146 -8.12 13.05 -4.34
N THR A 147 -7.15 12.50 -3.59
CA THR A 147 -6.63 11.16 -3.85
C THR A 147 -7.72 10.10 -3.77
N TRP A 148 -8.62 10.22 -2.77
CA TRP A 148 -9.76 9.33 -2.67
C TRP A 148 -10.63 9.34 -3.93
N ASN A 149 -10.95 10.53 -4.43
CA ASN A 149 -11.77 10.67 -5.62
C ASN A 149 -11.05 10.14 -6.87
N ASP A 150 -9.73 10.36 -6.97
CA ASP A 150 -8.91 9.91 -8.10
C ASP A 150 -8.72 8.38 -8.17
N VAL A 151 -8.76 7.70 -7.01
CA VAL A 151 -8.62 6.23 -6.94
C VAL A 151 -9.97 5.51 -6.90
N SER A 152 -11.07 6.23 -6.66
CA SER A 152 -12.40 5.65 -6.69
C SER A 152 -12.89 5.56 -8.12
N GLU A 153 -13.20 4.36 -8.59
CA GLU A 153 -13.66 4.12 -9.95
C GLU A 153 -14.99 3.35 -9.94
N GLY A 154 -16.05 3.99 -10.39
CA GLY A 154 -17.40 3.42 -10.37
C GLY A 154 -17.86 3.10 -8.94
N ASN A 155 -18.12 1.83 -8.68
CA ASN A 155 -18.50 1.31 -7.35
C ASN A 155 -17.29 0.87 -6.50
N GLU A 156 -16.09 0.86 -7.06
CA GLU A 156 -14.88 0.46 -6.34
C GLU A 156 -14.31 1.65 -5.57
N GLN A 157 -14.13 1.46 -4.27
CA GLN A 157 -13.60 2.47 -3.36
C GLN A 157 -12.41 1.89 -2.58
N PRO A 158 -11.49 2.74 -2.11
CA PRO A 158 -10.42 2.31 -1.22
C PRO A 158 -10.98 1.60 0.02
N THR A 159 -10.32 0.52 0.42
CA THR A 159 -10.72 -0.29 1.59
C THR A 159 -9.82 -0.09 2.80
N ASN A 160 -8.62 0.43 2.59
CA ASN A 160 -7.63 0.64 3.65
C ASN A 160 -6.88 1.94 3.41
N ILE A 161 -6.53 2.63 4.48
CA ILE A 161 -5.69 3.83 4.49
C ILE A 161 -4.52 3.56 5.41
N PHE A 162 -3.30 3.57 4.85
CA PHE A 162 -2.06 3.46 5.61
C PHE A 162 -1.31 4.78 5.58
N THR A 163 -0.80 5.17 6.73
CA THR A 163 -0.08 6.44 6.89
C THR A 163 1.12 6.27 7.82
N THR A 164 1.90 7.32 7.99
CA THR A 164 2.95 7.36 9.01
C THR A 164 2.39 7.86 10.33
N ASN A 165 3.05 7.50 11.45
CA ASN A 165 2.67 7.96 12.78
C ASN A 165 2.58 9.50 12.87
N SER A 166 3.45 10.22 12.17
CA SER A 166 3.42 11.69 12.15
C SER A 166 2.15 12.24 11.51
N ILE A 167 1.77 11.71 10.34
CA ILE A 167 0.54 12.14 9.63
C ILE A 167 -0.70 11.70 10.40
N TYR A 168 -0.65 10.55 11.06
CA TYR A 168 -1.73 10.07 11.91
C TYR A 168 -1.97 11.03 13.10
N ALA A 169 -0.90 11.45 13.78
CA ALA A 169 -0.97 12.43 14.86
C ALA A 169 -1.51 13.80 14.39
N ASP A 170 -1.06 14.26 13.21
CA ASP A 170 -1.56 15.49 12.59
C ASP A 170 -3.06 15.38 12.25
N TYR A 171 -3.48 14.22 11.79
CA TYR A 171 -4.89 13.93 11.51
C TYR A 171 -5.75 13.97 12.77
N GLU A 172 -5.27 13.35 13.87
CA GLU A 172 -5.96 13.41 15.17
C GLU A 172 -6.06 14.85 15.70
N GLU A 173 -4.96 15.61 15.64
CA GLU A 173 -4.93 17.00 16.13
C GLU A 173 -5.90 17.92 15.36
N ILE A 174 -6.05 17.73 14.05
CA ILE A 174 -7.03 18.48 13.25
C ILE A 174 -8.45 18.23 13.75
N PHE A 175 -8.79 17.00 14.06
CA PHE A 175 -10.11 16.68 14.59
C PHE A 175 -10.34 17.19 16.01
N GLU A 176 -9.32 17.20 16.83
CA GLU A 176 -9.38 17.73 18.21
C GLU A 176 -9.42 19.26 18.23
N GLY A 177 -8.61 19.91 17.39
CA GLY A 177 -8.44 21.37 17.36
C GLY A 177 -9.59 22.14 16.72
N THR A 178 -10.34 21.54 15.81
CA THR A 178 -11.44 22.22 15.07
C THR A 178 -12.79 22.17 15.79
N GLY A 179 -12.83 21.68 17.04
CA GLY A 179 -14.07 21.61 17.81
C GLY A 179 -15.15 20.71 17.19
N TYR A 180 -14.77 19.86 16.24
CA TYR A 180 -15.63 18.77 15.84
C TYR A 180 -15.80 17.86 17.05
N GLN A 181 -16.89 18.07 17.79
CA GLN A 181 -17.30 17.17 18.84
C GLN A 181 -17.31 15.77 18.21
N ARG A 182 -16.49 14.90 18.72
CA ARG A 182 -16.54 13.48 18.44
C ARG A 182 -17.92 13.01 18.88
N LEU A 183 -18.90 13.15 18.00
CA LEU A 183 -20.23 12.59 18.23
C LEU A 183 -20.01 11.08 18.32
N SER A 184 -20.25 10.57 19.50
CA SER A 184 -20.25 9.15 19.83
C SER A 184 -21.36 8.44 19.03
N SER A 185 -21.13 8.24 17.76
CA SER A 185 -21.87 7.25 16.99
C SER A 185 -21.04 5.97 16.96
N LYS A 186 -21.71 4.84 16.78
CA LYS A 186 -21.11 3.51 16.75
C LYS A 186 -19.97 3.37 15.74
N ASP A 187 -19.86 4.32 14.81
CA ASP A 187 -18.94 4.37 13.67
C ASP A 187 -18.02 5.61 13.66
N SER A 188 -18.05 6.44 14.70
CA SER A 188 -17.19 7.61 14.81
C SER A 188 -15.99 7.32 15.71
N PRO A 189 -14.77 7.77 15.36
CA PRO A 189 -13.61 7.70 16.24
C PRO A 189 -13.89 8.56 17.46
N GLY A 190 -14.34 7.96 18.52
CA GLY A 190 -14.64 8.59 19.78
C GLY A 190 -13.53 8.35 20.80
N VAL A 191 -13.71 8.97 21.96
CA VAL A 191 -12.91 8.78 23.18
C VAL A 191 -12.79 7.29 23.60
N ASP A 192 -13.53 6.40 22.96
CA ASP A 192 -13.58 4.95 23.22
C ASP A 192 -12.39 4.16 22.60
N GLY A 193 -11.33 4.81 22.16
CA GLY A 193 -10.13 4.14 21.61
C GLY A 193 -10.32 3.53 20.22
N ARG A 194 -11.35 3.95 19.48
CA ARG A 194 -11.51 3.56 18.08
C ARG A 194 -10.56 4.33 17.18
N LEU A 195 -10.04 3.65 16.19
CA LEU A 195 -9.15 4.24 15.19
C LEU A 195 -9.85 5.38 14.44
N PRO A 196 -9.18 6.51 14.19
CA PRO A 196 -9.73 7.56 13.36
C PRO A 196 -10.06 7.02 11.97
N SER A 197 -11.17 7.46 11.41
CA SER A 197 -11.64 6.97 10.11
C SER A 197 -11.89 8.11 9.15
N PHE A 198 -11.63 7.87 7.87
CA PHE A 198 -11.96 8.75 6.78
C PHE A 198 -12.99 8.07 5.87
N ARG A 199 -14.15 8.70 5.69
CA ARG A 199 -15.29 8.15 4.92
C ARG A 199 -15.67 6.71 5.33
N GLY A 200 -15.59 6.40 6.63
CA GLY A 200 -15.92 5.09 7.17
C GLY A 200 -14.81 4.05 7.13
N ILE A 201 -13.63 4.38 6.59
CA ILE A 201 -12.47 3.49 6.53
C ILE A 201 -11.45 3.88 7.59
N PRO A 202 -10.96 2.92 8.39
CA PRO A 202 -9.98 3.21 9.43
C PRO A 202 -8.65 3.66 8.82
N VAL A 203 -8.08 4.70 9.43
CA VAL A 203 -6.71 5.15 9.13
C VAL A 203 -5.77 4.37 10.04
N GLN A 204 -4.76 3.72 9.47
CA GLN A 204 -3.79 2.88 10.16
C GLN A 204 -2.37 3.40 9.95
N TYR A 205 -1.47 3.17 10.91
CA TYR A 205 -0.06 3.53 10.83
C TYR A 205 0.85 2.37 11.23
#